data_b261fd1f2149a14439830e5254607f42
#
_entry.id   b261fd1f2149a14439830e5254607f42
#
_cell.length_a   1.000
_cell.length_b   1.000
_cell.length_c   1.000
_cell.angle_alpha   90.00
_cell.angle_beta   90.00
_cell.angle_gamma   90.00
#
_symmetry.space_group_name_H-M   'P 1'
#
loop_
_entity.id
_entity.type
_entity.pdbx_description
1 polymer ?
#
loop_
_entity_poly.entity_id
_entity_poly.type
_entity_poly.pdbx_seq_one_letter_code
_entity_poly.pdbx_strand_id
1 'polypeptide(L)'
;MRAAHIYYLYDAIADFGPAMTVTAYSPFLLSLGLTLGEISLLNAFFWLVAVLSELPTGMLADGKSRAWSLKMGCVFLAFGGCAYLFAQGFLSALIAECLVGVGMAFFSGAEQAWVTDALHREGRDHERRQVFATASVIRGFVMVIGGFLGSLIALSCVRLIWLPLVFTAPLAWLVVHKLMNGQGEPIHKLTEMEALRASISLLKTSRALAWVIVMMIVFGAVVSFNHFWSPYFQPLVGTMGLSWVWALIYIGFALSAVLVRRLSIPQGQEAAWIAASVVMTGVGLVSAGMSSGLMLPLSAVILHEFGRGMFYPLVDSFVQHRVESGYRATFGSLQSLLGRIGLVITPVLIWLTIHEKPNTPSTIGFVWFVCGIVLLIGALTLFLVRPRK
;
A
#
# COMPACT_ATOMS: atom_id res chain seq x y z
N MET A 1 12.13 -24.05 -13.55
CA MET A 1 10.77 -23.66 -13.05
C MET A 1 10.19 -22.66 -14.04
N ARG A 2 8.84 -22.63 -14.25
CA ARG A 2 8.18 -21.62 -15.08
C ARG A 2 8.21 -20.26 -14.37
N ALA A 3 8.31 -19.17 -15.11
CA ALA A 3 8.37 -17.80 -14.57
C ALA A 3 7.28 -17.50 -13.53
N ALA A 4 6.03 -17.93 -13.78
CA ALA A 4 4.93 -17.77 -12.85
C ALA A 4 5.19 -18.40 -11.46
N HIS A 5 5.76 -19.62 -11.41
CA HIS A 5 6.04 -20.29 -10.12
C HIS A 5 7.18 -19.62 -9.36
N ILE A 6 8.20 -19.12 -10.09
CA ILE A 6 9.30 -18.37 -9.48
C ILE A 6 8.74 -17.07 -8.87
N TYR A 7 7.84 -16.39 -9.59
CA TYR A 7 7.20 -15.18 -9.11
C TYR A 7 6.36 -15.43 -7.84
N TYR A 8 5.53 -16.49 -7.83
CA TYR A 8 4.73 -16.83 -6.64
C TYR A 8 5.60 -17.14 -5.42
N LEU A 9 6.69 -17.88 -5.63
CA LEU A 9 7.63 -18.21 -4.55
C LEU A 9 8.30 -16.95 -4.01
N TYR A 10 8.79 -16.08 -4.89
CA TYR A 10 9.41 -14.82 -4.52
C TYR A 10 8.42 -13.92 -3.77
N ASP A 11 7.25 -13.68 -4.34
CA ASP A 11 6.20 -12.80 -3.81
C ASP A 11 5.76 -13.27 -2.40
N ALA A 12 5.53 -14.57 -2.23
CA ALA A 12 5.17 -15.13 -0.93
C ALA A 12 6.27 -14.96 0.13
N ILE A 13 7.54 -15.16 -0.22
CA ILE A 13 8.66 -15.01 0.73
C ILE A 13 8.91 -13.54 1.04
N ALA A 14 8.88 -12.67 0.04
CA ALA A 14 9.12 -11.24 0.19
C ALA A 14 8.06 -10.57 1.07
N ASP A 15 6.79 -10.97 0.92
CA ASP A 15 5.68 -10.43 1.70
C ASP A 15 5.53 -11.06 3.10
N PHE A 16 6.11 -12.24 3.35
CA PHE A 16 5.89 -12.96 4.61
C PHE A 16 6.46 -12.25 5.84
N GLY A 17 7.68 -11.68 5.72
CA GLY A 17 8.28 -10.88 6.79
C GLY A 17 7.46 -9.63 7.13
N PRO A 18 7.16 -8.75 6.16
CA PRO A 18 6.26 -7.62 6.36
C PRO A 18 4.89 -8.00 6.93
N ALA A 19 4.29 -9.10 6.46
CA ALA A 19 2.99 -9.57 6.95
C ALA A 19 2.98 -9.87 8.46
N MET A 20 4.10 -10.30 9.02
CA MET A 20 4.20 -10.55 10.46
C MET A 20 4.29 -9.27 11.30
N THR A 21 4.56 -8.12 10.70
CA THR A 21 4.60 -6.85 11.43
C THR A 21 3.25 -6.15 11.51
N VAL A 22 2.29 -6.46 10.61
CA VAL A 22 1.08 -5.67 10.40
C VAL A 22 0.20 -5.49 11.64
N THR A 23 0.09 -6.51 12.50
CA THR A 23 -0.75 -6.46 13.70
C THR A 23 -0.09 -5.72 14.86
N ALA A 24 1.23 -5.75 14.94
CA ALA A 24 1.99 -5.27 16.08
C ALA A 24 2.93 -4.08 15.76
N TYR A 25 2.93 -3.56 14.54
CA TYR A 25 3.76 -2.42 14.12
C TYR A 25 3.58 -1.20 15.02
N SER A 26 2.36 -0.65 15.08
CA SER A 26 2.10 0.53 15.91
C SER A 26 2.18 0.24 17.41
N PRO A 27 1.70 -0.91 17.95
CA PRO A 27 2.01 -1.34 19.31
C PRO A 27 3.51 -1.40 19.63
N PHE A 28 4.34 -1.86 18.70
CA PHE A 28 5.79 -1.84 18.86
C PHE A 28 6.33 -0.41 18.98
N LEU A 29 5.91 0.51 18.11
CA LEU A 29 6.34 1.91 18.17
C LEU A 29 5.90 2.61 19.46
N LEU A 30 4.66 2.34 19.92
CA LEU A 30 4.19 2.80 21.24
C LEU A 30 5.03 2.24 22.39
N SER A 31 5.53 0.99 22.28
CA SER A 31 6.41 0.40 23.29
C SER A 31 7.79 1.04 23.36
N LEU A 32 8.22 1.75 22.30
CA LEU A 32 9.43 2.59 22.28
C LEU A 32 9.19 3.97 22.92
N GLY A 33 7.98 4.26 23.40
CA GLY A 33 7.59 5.54 23.98
C GLY A 33 7.16 6.60 22.96
N LEU A 34 6.95 6.23 21.68
CA LEU A 34 6.48 7.15 20.66
C LEU A 34 5.00 7.52 20.90
N THR A 35 4.65 8.74 20.53
CA THR A 35 3.26 9.20 20.49
C THR A 35 2.59 8.77 19.18
N LEU A 36 1.23 8.79 19.16
CA LEU A 36 0.46 8.57 17.92
C LEU A 36 0.83 9.58 16.84
N GLY A 37 1.13 10.83 17.23
CA GLY A 37 1.62 11.84 16.31
C GLY A 37 2.96 11.49 15.68
N GLU A 38 3.94 11.04 16.49
CA GLU A 38 5.26 10.61 15.99
C GLU A 38 5.16 9.38 15.09
N ILE A 39 4.28 8.42 15.40
CA ILE A 39 3.99 7.29 14.51
C ILE A 39 3.48 7.78 13.16
N SER A 40 2.61 8.76 13.15
CA SER A 40 2.12 9.37 11.91
C SER A 40 3.25 10.05 11.14
N LEU A 41 4.10 10.80 11.83
CA LEU A 41 5.25 11.47 11.21
C LEU A 41 6.25 10.48 10.63
N LEU A 42 6.56 9.35 11.31
CA LEU A 42 7.38 8.28 10.75
C LEU A 42 6.83 7.79 9.41
N ASN A 43 5.53 7.54 9.34
CA ASN A 43 4.90 7.10 8.10
C ASN A 43 4.91 8.18 7.00
N ALA A 44 4.86 9.47 7.36
CA ALA A 44 5.07 10.54 6.38
C ALA A 44 6.47 10.45 5.76
N PHE A 45 7.50 10.22 6.57
CA PHE A 45 8.87 10.03 6.09
C PHE A 45 9.03 8.77 5.24
N PHE A 46 8.39 7.67 5.62
CA PHE A 46 8.36 6.46 4.80
C PHE A 46 7.86 6.75 3.39
N TRP A 47 6.68 7.35 3.25
CA TRP A 47 6.11 7.67 1.95
C TRP A 47 6.90 8.73 1.21
N LEU A 48 7.45 9.73 1.91
CA LEU A 48 8.30 10.75 1.30
C LEU A 48 9.56 10.13 0.70
N VAL A 49 10.26 9.29 1.47
CA VAL A 49 11.46 8.60 1.01
C VAL A 49 11.14 7.63 -0.13
N ALA A 50 10.04 6.89 -0.04
CA ALA A 50 9.60 5.99 -1.11
C ALA A 50 9.34 6.78 -2.41
N VAL A 51 8.62 7.91 -2.34
CA VAL A 51 8.34 8.78 -3.49
C VAL A 51 9.62 9.38 -4.10
N LEU A 52 10.50 9.92 -3.26
CA LEU A 52 11.75 10.53 -3.73
C LEU A 52 12.72 9.51 -4.32
N SER A 53 12.70 8.28 -3.80
CA SER A 53 13.54 7.18 -4.27
C SER A 53 13.02 6.51 -5.53
N GLU A 54 11.72 6.62 -5.85
CA GLU A 54 11.08 5.87 -6.94
C GLU A 54 11.72 6.18 -8.30
N LEU A 55 11.98 7.45 -8.61
CA LEU A 55 12.61 7.83 -9.87
C LEU A 55 14.07 7.34 -9.98
N PRO A 56 14.97 7.58 -8.99
CA PRO A 56 16.32 7.03 -9.03
C PRO A 56 16.39 5.51 -9.09
N THR A 57 15.53 4.81 -8.33
CA THR A 57 15.53 3.33 -8.31
C THR A 57 14.97 2.73 -9.59
N GLY A 58 13.97 3.37 -10.22
CA GLY A 58 13.46 3.01 -11.54
C GLY A 58 14.55 3.10 -12.61
N MET A 59 15.27 4.24 -12.68
CA MET A 59 16.40 4.41 -13.59
C MET A 59 17.50 3.35 -13.40
N LEU A 60 17.77 2.98 -12.14
CA LEU A 60 18.75 1.94 -11.82
C LEU A 60 18.23 0.55 -12.23
N ALA A 61 16.93 0.27 -12.08
CA ALA A 61 16.31 -0.98 -12.50
C ALA A 61 16.37 -1.16 -14.03
N ASP A 62 16.12 -0.09 -14.78
CA ASP A 62 16.18 -0.11 -16.24
C ASP A 62 17.62 -0.12 -16.78
N GLY A 63 18.54 0.55 -16.08
CA GLY A 63 19.97 0.60 -16.45
C GLY A 63 20.75 -0.69 -16.15
N LYS A 64 20.39 -1.42 -15.08
CA LYS A 64 21.06 -2.66 -14.67
C LYS A 64 20.24 -3.90 -14.99
N SER A 65 19.21 -4.19 -14.21
CA SER A 65 18.20 -5.24 -14.48
C SER A 65 17.09 -5.21 -13.42
N ARG A 66 15.90 -5.74 -13.74
CA ARG A 66 14.81 -5.91 -12.77
C ARG A 66 15.23 -6.75 -11.56
N ALA A 67 15.95 -7.86 -11.81
CA ALA A 67 16.45 -8.72 -10.75
C ALA A 67 17.47 -7.99 -9.84
N TRP A 68 18.29 -7.09 -10.38
CA TRP A 68 19.18 -6.27 -9.55
C TRP A 68 18.40 -5.36 -8.62
N SER A 69 17.36 -4.69 -9.13
CA SER A 69 16.49 -3.84 -8.31
C SER A 69 15.85 -4.62 -7.16
N LEU A 70 15.25 -5.79 -7.46
CA LEU A 70 14.66 -6.65 -6.44
C LEU A 70 15.66 -7.08 -5.36
N LYS A 71 16.91 -7.38 -5.75
CA LYS A 71 17.98 -7.70 -4.78
C LYS A 71 18.30 -6.52 -3.86
N MET A 72 18.35 -5.29 -4.40
CA MET A 72 18.59 -4.10 -3.58
C MET A 72 17.43 -3.86 -2.63
N GLY A 73 16.18 -4.01 -3.09
CA GLY A 73 15.00 -3.94 -2.23
C GLY A 73 15.10 -4.89 -1.03
N CYS A 74 15.46 -6.17 -1.27
CA CYS A 74 15.67 -7.14 -0.20
C CYS A 74 16.77 -6.73 0.80
N VAL A 75 17.88 -6.16 0.29
CA VAL A 75 18.98 -5.67 1.16
C VAL A 75 18.50 -4.54 2.06
N PHE A 76 17.82 -3.54 1.51
CA PHE A 76 17.29 -2.43 2.29
C PHE A 76 16.23 -2.88 3.30
N LEU A 77 15.36 -3.83 2.95
CA LEU A 77 14.40 -4.41 3.90
C LEU A 77 15.09 -5.16 5.04
N ALA A 78 16.13 -5.95 4.75
CA ALA A 78 16.90 -6.65 5.79
C ALA A 78 17.55 -5.66 6.77
N PHE A 79 18.19 -4.60 6.24
CA PHE A 79 18.77 -3.55 7.08
C PHE A 79 17.70 -2.78 7.86
N GLY A 80 16.54 -2.48 7.25
CA GLY A 80 15.40 -1.86 7.92
C GLY A 80 14.88 -2.72 9.08
N GLY A 81 14.71 -4.02 8.86
CA GLY A 81 14.35 -4.98 9.91
C GLY A 81 15.38 -5.03 11.05
N CYS A 82 16.67 -5.08 10.71
CA CYS A 82 17.74 -5.01 11.71
C CYS A 82 17.71 -3.68 12.48
N ALA A 83 17.54 -2.55 11.80
CA ALA A 83 17.47 -1.24 12.45
C ALA A 83 16.29 -1.16 13.43
N TYR A 84 15.12 -1.72 13.07
CA TYR A 84 13.98 -1.79 13.95
C TYR A 84 14.21 -2.71 15.18
N LEU A 85 14.92 -3.83 15.03
CA LEU A 85 15.27 -4.68 16.16
C LEU A 85 16.07 -3.93 17.24
N PHE A 86 16.89 -2.97 16.84
CA PHE A 86 17.72 -2.16 17.74
C PHE A 86 17.16 -0.78 18.03
N ALA A 87 15.97 -0.45 17.50
CA ALA A 87 15.35 0.87 17.71
C ALA A 87 15.04 1.10 19.21
N GLN A 88 15.29 2.33 19.69
CA GLN A 88 15.09 2.73 21.09
C GLN A 88 14.23 3.98 21.24
N GLY A 89 13.83 4.62 20.14
CA GLY A 89 13.02 5.83 20.13
C GLY A 89 12.83 6.36 18.71
N PHE A 90 12.31 7.59 18.60
CA PHE A 90 11.90 8.18 17.32
C PHE A 90 13.01 8.17 16.25
N LEU A 91 14.21 8.68 16.56
CA LEU A 91 15.27 8.83 15.54
C LEU A 91 15.74 7.49 14.99
N SER A 92 15.91 6.47 15.84
CA SER A 92 16.30 5.13 15.41
C SER A 92 15.19 4.42 14.63
N ALA A 93 13.93 4.62 15.00
CA ALA A 93 12.78 4.16 14.24
C ALA A 93 12.67 4.88 12.87
N LEU A 94 12.97 6.18 12.82
CA LEU A 94 13.00 6.96 11.58
C LEU A 94 14.03 6.42 10.59
N ILE A 95 15.24 6.09 11.04
CA ILE A 95 16.27 5.48 10.19
C ILE A 95 15.77 4.14 9.63
N ALA A 96 15.17 3.30 10.48
CA ALA A 96 14.61 2.02 10.06
C ALA A 96 13.50 2.21 9.02
N GLU A 97 12.59 3.16 9.24
CA GLU A 97 11.47 3.47 8.35
C GLU A 97 11.95 3.99 6.99
N CYS A 98 12.97 4.85 6.98
CA CYS A 98 13.59 5.34 5.74
C CYS A 98 14.25 4.20 4.94
N LEU A 99 14.94 3.26 5.61
CA LEU A 99 15.53 2.09 4.95
C LEU A 99 14.44 1.21 4.30
N VAL A 100 13.33 0.96 5.03
CA VAL A 100 12.19 0.21 4.48
C VAL A 100 11.57 0.97 3.30
N GLY A 101 11.42 2.29 3.40
CA GLY A 101 10.91 3.15 2.31
C GLY A 101 11.74 3.07 1.03
N VAL A 102 13.08 3.13 1.15
CA VAL A 102 13.99 2.91 0.01
C VAL A 102 13.85 1.50 -0.56
N GLY A 103 13.74 0.48 0.29
CA GLY A 103 13.53 -0.91 -0.12
C GLY A 103 12.26 -1.06 -0.94
N MET A 104 11.16 -0.46 -0.49
CA MET A 104 9.87 -0.46 -1.19
C MET A 104 9.96 0.23 -2.56
N ALA A 105 10.74 1.31 -2.68
CA ALA A 105 10.96 1.99 -3.96
C ALA A 105 11.67 1.08 -4.97
N PHE A 106 12.62 0.26 -4.55
CA PHE A 106 13.29 -0.72 -5.40
C PHE A 106 12.37 -1.85 -5.90
N PHE A 107 11.34 -2.21 -5.14
CA PHE A 107 10.32 -3.18 -5.56
C PHE A 107 9.29 -2.57 -6.50
N SER A 108 8.99 -1.28 -6.34
CA SER A 108 7.95 -0.59 -7.09
C SER A 108 8.19 -0.73 -8.61
N GLY A 109 7.23 -1.33 -9.30
CA GLY A 109 7.30 -1.60 -10.73
C GLY A 109 8.22 -2.76 -11.15
N ALA A 110 9.33 -3.01 -10.46
CA ALA A 110 10.31 -4.03 -10.83
C ALA A 110 9.73 -5.46 -10.76
N GLU A 111 8.91 -5.77 -9.77
CA GLU A 111 8.27 -7.08 -9.59
C GLU A 111 7.33 -7.40 -10.75
N GLN A 112 6.41 -6.50 -11.05
CA GLN A 112 5.42 -6.68 -12.11
C GLN A 112 6.07 -6.67 -13.49
N ALA A 113 7.08 -5.82 -13.69
CA ALA A 113 7.85 -5.78 -14.92
C ALA A 113 8.61 -7.09 -15.14
N TRP A 114 9.28 -7.62 -14.10
CA TRP A 114 10.03 -8.88 -14.23
C TRP A 114 9.14 -10.03 -14.69
N VAL A 115 8.00 -10.26 -14.04
CA VAL A 115 7.11 -11.38 -14.41
C VAL A 115 6.47 -11.17 -15.78
N THR A 116 6.16 -9.93 -16.15
CA THR A 116 5.63 -9.60 -17.48
C THR A 116 6.65 -9.93 -18.58
N ASP A 117 7.89 -9.47 -18.40
CA ASP A 117 8.97 -9.71 -19.35
C ASP A 117 9.35 -11.21 -19.45
N ALA A 118 9.32 -11.92 -18.32
CA ALA A 118 9.58 -13.35 -18.27
C ALA A 118 8.48 -14.18 -18.98
N LEU A 119 7.20 -13.83 -18.77
CA LEU A 119 6.06 -14.46 -19.45
C LEU A 119 6.11 -14.20 -20.97
N HIS A 120 6.50 -12.99 -21.38
CA HIS A 120 6.68 -12.65 -22.79
C HIS A 120 7.75 -13.54 -23.45
N ARG A 121 8.89 -13.76 -22.81
CA ARG A 121 9.94 -14.65 -23.30
C ARG A 121 9.52 -16.11 -23.37
N GLU A 122 8.63 -16.53 -22.46
CA GLU A 122 8.04 -17.87 -22.51
C GLU A 122 6.92 -18.01 -23.57
N GLY A 123 6.53 -16.93 -24.29
CA GLY A 123 5.40 -16.90 -25.22
C GLY A 123 4.03 -17.04 -24.53
N ARG A 124 3.93 -16.65 -23.26
CA ARG A 124 2.77 -16.86 -22.38
C ARG A 124 2.12 -15.56 -21.92
N ASP A 125 2.16 -14.52 -22.73
CA ASP A 125 1.54 -13.22 -22.42
C ASP A 125 0.06 -13.31 -22.04
N HIS A 126 -0.67 -14.26 -22.64
CA HIS A 126 -2.07 -14.52 -22.38
C HIS A 126 -2.37 -14.96 -20.93
N GLU A 127 -1.39 -15.51 -20.22
CA GLU A 127 -1.53 -15.95 -18.83
C GLU A 127 -1.31 -14.82 -17.81
N ARG A 128 -0.81 -13.64 -18.22
CA ARG A 128 -0.46 -12.52 -17.35
C ARG A 128 -1.55 -12.18 -16.34
N ARG A 129 -2.81 -12.08 -16.80
CA ARG A 129 -3.95 -11.79 -15.93
C ARG A 129 -4.15 -12.87 -14.86
N GLN A 130 -4.00 -14.12 -15.23
CA GLN A 130 -4.15 -15.26 -14.30
C GLN A 130 -3.02 -15.30 -13.29
N VAL A 131 -1.78 -15.01 -13.72
CA VAL A 131 -0.59 -14.99 -12.83
C VAL A 131 -0.77 -13.91 -11.76
N PHE A 132 -1.14 -12.68 -12.11
CA PHE A 132 -1.38 -11.64 -11.13
C PHE A 132 -2.57 -11.95 -10.21
N ALA A 133 -3.63 -12.56 -10.72
CA ALA A 133 -4.77 -12.96 -9.90
C ALA A 133 -4.38 -14.03 -8.87
N THR A 134 -3.58 -15.02 -9.28
CA THR A 134 -3.08 -16.07 -8.38
C THR A 134 -2.12 -15.51 -7.33
N ALA A 135 -1.19 -14.65 -7.72
CA ALA A 135 -0.29 -13.97 -6.78
C ALA A 135 -1.08 -13.17 -5.72
N SER A 136 -2.12 -12.44 -6.13
CA SER A 136 -2.97 -11.70 -5.20
C SER A 136 -3.67 -12.60 -4.17
N VAL A 137 -4.09 -13.81 -4.58
CA VAL A 137 -4.69 -14.80 -3.66
C VAL A 137 -3.64 -15.32 -2.68
N ILE A 138 -2.44 -15.69 -3.17
CA ILE A 138 -1.33 -16.15 -2.33
C ILE A 138 -0.96 -15.07 -1.32
N ARG A 139 -0.80 -13.83 -1.76
CA ARG A 139 -0.52 -12.66 -0.89
C ARG A 139 -1.60 -12.50 0.18
N GLY A 140 -2.87 -12.71 -0.16
CA GLY A 140 -3.96 -12.69 0.80
C GLY A 140 -3.78 -13.70 1.94
N PHE A 141 -3.44 -14.95 1.61
CA PHE A 141 -3.12 -15.96 2.61
C PHE A 141 -1.88 -15.61 3.43
N VAL A 142 -0.82 -15.13 2.78
CA VAL A 142 0.42 -14.68 3.44
C VAL A 142 0.12 -13.57 4.46
N MET A 143 -0.70 -12.59 4.10
CA MET A 143 -1.07 -11.47 4.99
C MET A 143 -1.87 -11.92 6.21
N VAL A 144 -2.82 -12.84 6.05
CA VAL A 144 -3.62 -13.37 7.17
C VAL A 144 -2.77 -14.25 8.08
N ILE A 145 -2.05 -15.23 7.51
CA ILE A 145 -1.18 -16.14 8.28
C ILE A 145 -0.07 -15.35 8.97
N GLY A 146 0.57 -14.42 8.25
CA GLY A 146 1.61 -13.55 8.79
C GLY A 146 1.10 -12.72 9.97
N GLY A 147 -0.09 -12.13 9.87
CA GLY A 147 -0.71 -11.40 10.98
C GLY A 147 -0.92 -12.26 12.23
N PHE A 148 -1.37 -13.51 12.08
CA PHE A 148 -1.48 -14.45 13.20
C PHE A 148 -0.14 -14.78 13.82
N LEU A 149 0.85 -15.13 13.02
CA LEU A 149 2.19 -15.47 13.51
C LEU A 149 2.88 -14.26 14.14
N GLY A 150 2.70 -13.06 13.56
CA GLY A 150 3.21 -11.82 14.12
C GLY A 150 2.62 -11.50 15.49
N SER A 151 1.31 -11.67 15.67
CA SER A 151 0.67 -11.52 16.99
C SER A 151 1.18 -12.55 17.99
N LEU A 152 1.40 -13.79 17.56
CA LEU A 152 1.96 -14.85 18.43
C LEU A 152 3.38 -14.49 18.89
N ILE A 153 4.23 -14.00 17.99
CA ILE A 153 5.58 -13.51 18.34
C ILE A 153 5.48 -12.32 19.30
N ALA A 154 4.56 -11.38 19.05
CA ALA A 154 4.39 -10.19 19.88
C ALA A 154 3.97 -10.50 21.32
N LEU A 155 3.31 -11.65 21.59
CA LEU A 155 3.01 -12.11 22.96
C LEU A 155 4.28 -12.34 23.79
N SER A 156 5.33 -12.83 23.16
CA SER A 156 6.60 -13.10 23.86
C SER A 156 7.42 -11.81 24.00
N CYS A 157 7.61 -11.10 22.89
CA CYS A 157 8.30 -9.83 22.86
C CYS A 157 7.91 -9.09 21.56
N VAL A 158 7.26 -7.95 21.70
CA VAL A 158 6.77 -7.18 20.53
C VAL A 158 7.90 -6.77 19.57
N ARG A 159 9.12 -6.58 20.07
CA ARG A 159 10.29 -6.25 19.24
C ARG A 159 10.67 -7.36 18.25
N LEU A 160 10.41 -8.62 18.59
CA LEU A 160 10.76 -9.78 17.75
C LEU A 160 9.90 -9.90 16.50
N ILE A 161 8.85 -9.09 16.32
CA ILE A 161 8.07 -9.04 15.07
C ILE A 161 8.92 -8.66 13.84
N TRP A 162 10.07 -8.02 14.06
CA TRP A 162 11.01 -7.62 13.01
C TRP A 162 11.99 -8.74 12.60
N LEU A 163 12.15 -9.76 13.46
CA LEU A 163 13.07 -10.86 13.20
C LEU A 163 12.72 -11.64 11.91
N PRO A 164 11.45 -11.98 11.64
CA PRO A 164 11.08 -12.62 10.38
C PRO A 164 11.54 -11.84 9.14
N LEU A 165 11.44 -10.51 9.16
CA LEU A 165 11.89 -9.67 8.05
C LEU A 165 13.40 -9.80 7.79
N VAL A 166 14.20 -9.89 8.85
CA VAL A 166 15.66 -10.08 8.77
C VAL A 166 16.02 -11.40 8.10
N PHE A 167 15.18 -12.44 8.20
CA PHE A 167 15.43 -13.75 7.57
C PHE A 167 14.75 -13.89 6.20
N THR A 168 13.52 -13.39 6.05
CA THR A 168 12.78 -13.55 4.78
C THR A 168 13.35 -12.67 3.67
N ALA A 169 13.85 -11.47 3.98
CA ALA A 169 14.45 -10.61 2.98
C ALA A 169 15.73 -11.20 2.33
N PRO A 170 16.72 -11.74 3.08
CA PRO A 170 17.82 -12.49 2.48
C PRO A 170 17.37 -13.75 1.73
N LEU A 171 16.34 -14.45 2.20
CA LEU A 171 15.80 -15.61 1.51
C LEU A 171 15.17 -15.20 0.15
N ALA A 172 14.39 -14.13 0.12
CA ALA A 172 13.87 -13.55 -1.12
C ALA A 172 15.01 -13.11 -2.05
N TRP A 173 16.07 -12.49 -1.51
CA TRP A 173 17.28 -12.16 -2.26
C TRP A 173 17.91 -13.39 -2.91
N LEU A 174 18.01 -14.52 -2.20
CA LEU A 174 18.53 -15.78 -2.73
C LEU A 174 17.64 -16.32 -3.87
N VAL A 175 16.32 -16.24 -3.76
CA VAL A 175 15.39 -16.62 -4.83
C VAL A 175 15.64 -15.76 -6.06
N VAL A 176 15.72 -14.44 -5.90
CA VAL A 176 16.04 -13.52 -6.99
C VAL A 176 17.39 -13.86 -7.62
N HIS A 177 18.43 -14.06 -6.80
CA HIS A 177 19.78 -14.33 -7.28
C HIS A 177 19.88 -15.64 -8.07
N LYS A 178 19.24 -16.70 -7.62
CA LYS A 178 19.36 -18.02 -8.22
C LYS A 178 18.36 -18.30 -9.35
N LEU A 179 17.14 -17.75 -9.25
CA LEU A 179 16.05 -18.14 -10.12
C LEU A 179 15.58 -17.01 -11.05
N MET A 180 15.83 -15.74 -10.71
CA MET A 180 15.32 -14.59 -11.47
C MET A 180 16.40 -13.88 -12.30
N ASN A 181 17.68 -14.10 -12.01
CA ASN A 181 18.78 -13.53 -12.79
C ASN A 181 18.75 -14.01 -14.25
N GLY A 182 19.00 -13.06 -15.19
CA GLY A 182 19.00 -13.37 -16.63
C GLY A 182 17.61 -13.57 -17.24
N GLN A 183 16.55 -13.50 -16.42
CA GLN A 183 15.16 -13.50 -16.86
C GLN A 183 14.55 -12.12 -16.54
N GLY A 184 13.75 -11.55 -17.46
CA GLY A 184 13.10 -10.25 -17.20
C GLY A 184 14.01 -9.04 -17.42
N GLU A 185 14.93 -9.05 -18.38
CA GLU A 185 15.63 -7.83 -18.82
C GLU A 185 14.71 -6.95 -19.68
N PRO A 186 14.82 -5.61 -19.60
CA PRO A 186 13.94 -4.72 -20.33
C PRO A 186 13.98 -4.95 -21.85
N ILE A 187 12.80 -5.15 -22.46
CA ILE A 187 12.66 -5.38 -23.91
C ILE A 187 12.63 -4.05 -24.67
N HIS A 188 12.18 -2.97 -24.04
CA HIS A 188 12.08 -1.64 -24.64
C HIS A 188 12.75 -0.55 -23.77
N LYS A 189 13.64 0.21 -24.40
CA LYS A 189 14.23 1.43 -23.85
C LYS A 189 13.51 2.65 -24.44
N LEU A 190 12.34 3.00 -23.89
CA LEU A 190 11.91 4.39 -23.99
C LEU A 190 12.73 5.20 -22.98
N THR A 191 13.25 6.38 -23.37
CA THR A 191 13.87 7.27 -22.39
C THR A 191 12.78 7.70 -21.42
N GLU A 192 12.94 7.36 -20.12
CA GLU A 192 11.95 7.66 -19.05
C GLU A 192 11.55 9.13 -19.05
N MET A 193 12.44 10.02 -19.45
CA MET A 193 12.18 11.45 -19.51
C MET A 193 11.19 11.85 -20.60
N GLU A 194 11.21 11.19 -21.76
CA GLU A 194 10.23 11.44 -22.84
C GLU A 194 8.86 10.93 -22.43
N ALA A 195 8.83 9.74 -21.85
CA ALA A 195 7.62 9.14 -21.33
C ALA A 195 7.00 9.96 -20.18
N LEU A 196 7.82 10.48 -19.26
CA LEU A 196 7.37 11.37 -18.19
C LEU A 196 6.82 12.69 -18.76
N ARG A 197 7.50 13.31 -19.73
CA ARG A 197 7.02 14.54 -20.39
C ARG A 197 5.68 14.31 -21.09
N ALA A 198 5.51 13.19 -21.80
CA ALA A 198 4.26 12.83 -22.44
C ALA A 198 3.13 12.65 -21.43
N SER A 199 3.39 11.96 -20.31
CA SER A 199 2.41 11.76 -19.23
C SER A 199 2.01 13.06 -18.53
N ILE A 200 2.95 13.98 -18.30
CA ILE A 200 2.65 15.32 -17.77
C ILE A 200 1.81 16.12 -18.77
N SER A 201 2.10 16.02 -20.07
CA SER A 201 1.31 16.68 -21.11
C SER A 201 -0.13 16.15 -21.14
N LEU A 202 -0.31 14.82 -21.05
CA LEU A 202 -1.64 14.19 -20.97
C LEU A 202 -2.41 14.67 -19.72
N LEU A 203 -1.74 14.78 -18.58
CA LEU A 203 -2.36 15.28 -17.35
C LEU A 203 -2.83 16.74 -17.48
N LYS A 204 -2.03 17.60 -18.13
CA LYS A 204 -2.38 19.02 -18.37
C LYS A 204 -3.54 19.20 -19.32
N THR A 205 -3.70 18.32 -20.29
CA THR A 205 -4.73 18.41 -21.33
C THR A 205 -6.05 17.71 -20.96
N SER A 206 -6.01 16.68 -20.11
CA SER A 206 -7.17 15.89 -19.74
C SER A 206 -7.70 16.22 -18.34
N ARG A 207 -8.82 16.93 -18.29
CA ARG A 207 -9.54 17.21 -17.03
C ARG A 207 -9.94 15.93 -16.29
N ALA A 208 -10.25 14.84 -17.02
CA ALA A 208 -10.63 13.57 -16.43
C ALA A 208 -9.45 12.91 -15.70
N LEU A 209 -8.26 12.97 -16.28
CA LEU A 209 -7.05 12.43 -15.66
C LEU A 209 -6.59 13.29 -14.46
N ALA A 210 -6.69 14.61 -14.56
CA ALA A 210 -6.44 15.51 -13.44
C ALA A 210 -7.42 15.25 -12.27
N TRP A 211 -8.70 15.03 -12.58
CA TRP A 211 -9.72 14.71 -11.59
C TRP A 211 -9.40 13.45 -10.81
N VAL A 212 -9.00 12.37 -11.49
CA VAL A 212 -8.69 11.11 -10.80
C VAL A 212 -7.44 11.23 -9.93
N ILE A 213 -6.43 11.99 -10.34
CA ILE A 213 -5.24 12.25 -9.52
C ILE A 213 -5.63 13.00 -8.23
N VAL A 214 -6.44 14.05 -8.33
CA VAL A 214 -6.92 14.78 -7.13
C VAL A 214 -7.73 13.85 -6.23
N MET A 215 -8.57 12.99 -6.79
CA MET A 215 -9.31 11.98 -6.02
C MET A 215 -8.36 11.03 -5.29
N MET A 216 -7.27 10.58 -5.92
CA MET A 216 -6.26 9.73 -5.29
C MET A 216 -5.52 10.44 -4.15
N ILE A 217 -5.21 11.73 -4.31
CA ILE A 217 -4.58 12.55 -3.26
C ILE A 217 -5.52 12.66 -2.06
N VAL A 218 -6.79 12.97 -2.27
CA VAL A 218 -7.83 13.01 -1.21
C VAL A 218 -7.96 11.64 -0.55
N PHE A 219 -7.94 10.58 -1.35
CA PHE A 219 -8.02 9.21 -0.84
C PHE A 219 -6.83 8.82 0.04
N GLY A 220 -5.72 9.54 -0.01
CA GLY A 220 -4.60 9.39 0.93
C GLY A 220 -4.99 9.47 2.41
N ALA A 221 -6.14 10.08 2.75
CA ALA A 221 -6.66 10.14 4.12
C ALA A 221 -6.94 8.75 4.74
N VAL A 222 -7.07 7.69 3.92
CA VAL A 222 -7.19 6.29 4.39
C VAL A 222 -6.00 5.83 5.22
N VAL A 223 -4.84 6.45 5.05
CA VAL A 223 -3.61 6.09 5.80
C VAL A 223 -3.79 6.23 7.31
N SER A 224 -4.70 7.11 7.76
CA SER A 224 -5.06 7.25 9.17
C SER A 224 -5.55 5.94 9.79
N PHE A 225 -6.25 5.12 9.02
CA PHE A 225 -6.68 3.81 9.47
C PHE A 225 -5.49 2.85 9.59
N ASN A 226 -4.62 2.79 8.60
CA ASN A 226 -3.48 1.87 8.58
C ASN A 226 -2.57 2.00 9.81
N HIS A 227 -2.41 3.23 10.33
CA HIS A 227 -1.53 3.49 11.46
C HIS A 227 -2.18 3.19 12.81
N PHE A 228 -3.50 3.34 12.92
CA PHE A 228 -4.16 3.42 14.21
C PHE A 228 -5.15 2.30 14.52
N TRP A 229 -5.44 1.41 13.57
CA TRP A 229 -6.37 0.31 13.82
C TRP A 229 -5.88 -0.62 14.95
N SER A 230 -4.60 -1.01 14.97
CA SER A 230 -4.09 -1.92 15.99
C SER A 230 -4.01 -1.27 17.39
N PRO A 231 -3.51 -0.03 17.58
CA PRO A 231 -3.58 0.62 18.89
C PRO A 231 -5.01 0.94 19.34
N TYR A 232 -5.97 1.12 18.42
CA TYR A 232 -7.37 1.28 18.81
C TYR A 232 -7.97 -0.03 19.34
N PHE A 233 -7.78 -1.14 18.63
CA PHE A 233 -8.40 -2.41 19.00
C PHE A 233 -7.62 -3.21 20.05
N GLN A 234 -6.30 -3.01 20.19
CA GLN A 234 -5.48 -3.78 21.12
C GLN A 234 -6.00 -3.75 22.58
N PRO A 235 -6.41 -2.61 23.16
CA PRO A 235 -6.96 -2.58 24.52
C PRO A 235 -8.28 -3.35 24.67
N LEU A 236 -9.02 -3.56 23.56
CA LEU A 236 -10.33 -4.21 23.57
C LEU A 236 -10.24 -5.73 23.38
N VAL A 237 -9.28 -6.22 22.60
CA VAL A 237 -9.21 -7.62 22.20
C VAL A 237 -7.89 -8.29 22.56
N GLY A 238 -6.91 -7.53 23.08
CA GLY A 238 -5.55 -8.04 23.36
C GLY A 238 -4.75 -8.32 22.09
N THR A 239 -3.48 -8.69 22.27
CA THR A 239 -2.54 -8.89 21.14
C THR A 239 -2.97 -10.01 20.20
N MET A 240 -3.45 -11.15 20.69
CA MET A 240 -3.97 -12.23 19.83
C MET A 240 -5.29 -11.86 19.14
N GLY A 241 -6.13 -11.09 19.80
CA GLY A 241 -7.38 -10.61 19.21
C GLY A 241 -7.16 -9.72 17.99
N LEU A 242 -6.03 -9.01 17.91
CA LEU A 242 -5.67 -8.23 16.73
C LEU A 242 -5.56 -9.07 15.46
N SER A 243 -5.16 -10.34 15.55
CA SER A 243 -5.13 -11.24 14.38
C SER A 243 -6.51 -11.47 13.80
N TRP A 244 -7.52 -11.64 14.66
CA TRP A 244 -8.91 -11.81 14.21
C TRP A 244 -9.48 -10.51 13.64
N VAL A 245 -9.19 -9.37 14.27
CA VAL A 245 -9.57 -8.05 13.73
C VAL A 245 -8.94 -7.87 12.34
N TRP A 246 -7.65 -8.18 12.19
CA TRP A 246 -6.95 -8.12 10.91
C TRP A 246 -7.57 -9.04 9.85
N ALA A 247 -7.88 -10.28 10.21
CA ALA A 247 -8.51 -11.23 9.29
C ALA A 247 -9.87 -10.72 8.80
N LEU A 248 -10.70 -10.15 9.69
CA LEU A 248 -12.00 -9.58 9.34
C LEU A 248 -11.87 -8.34 8.43
N ILE A 249 -10.92 -7.45 8.72
CA ILE A 249 -10.56 -6.30 7.88
C ILE A 249 -10.18 -6.78 6.47
N TYR A 250 -9.31 -7.79 6.39
CA TYR A 250 -8.83 -8.33 5.12
C TYR A 250 -9.93 -9.03 4.32
N ILE A 251 -10.86 -9.71 5.00
CA ILE A 251 -12.06 -10.29 4.37
C ILE A 251 -12.92 -9.19 3.76
N GLY A 252 -13.18 -8.08 4.47
CA GLY A 252 -13.92 -6.93 3.95
C GLY A 252 -13.29 -6.38 2.67
N PHE A 253 -11.97 -6.19 2.69
CA PHE A 253 -11.20 -5.78 1.52
C PHE A 253 -11.29 -6.78 0.36
N ALA A 254 -11.15 -8.07 0.61
CA ALA A 254 -11.20 -9.11 -0.42
C ALA A 254 -12.59 -9.26 -1.05
N LEU A 255 -13.66 -9.16 -0.26
CA LEU A 255 -15.03 -9.22 -0.75
C LEU A 255 -15.34 -8.10 -1.74
N SER A 256 -14.77 -6.90 -1.53
CA SER A 256 -14.93 -5.78 -2.45
C SER A 256 -14.35 -6.06 -3.83
N ALA A 257 -13.19 -6.73 -3.91
CA ALA A 257 -12.57 -7.11 -5.18
C ALA A 257 -13.44 -8.13 -5.95
N VAL A 258 -14.09 -9.05 -5.24
CA VAL A 258 -15.05 -10.00 -5.84
C VAL A 258 -16.27 -9.25 -6.39
N LEU A 259 -16.78 -8.28 -5.65
CA LEU A 259 -17.92 -7.47 -6.09
C LEU A 259 -17.57 -6.68 -7.36
N VAL A 260 -16.45 -5.95 -7.37
CA VAL A 260 -16.03 -5.14 -8.53
C VAL A 260 -15.91 -6.00 -9.79
N ARG A 261 -15.44 -7.24 -9.69
CA ARG A 261 -15.37 -8.16 -10.83
C ARG A 261 -16.73 -8.53 -11.41
N ARG A 262 -17.79 -8.50 -10.61
CA ARG A 262 -19.16 -8.84 -11.02
C ARG A 262 -19.97 -7.61 -11.47
N LEU A 263 -19.49 -6.41 -11.17
CA LEU A 263 -20.16 -5.18 -11.56
C LEU A 263 -19.90 -4.88 -13.04
N SER A 264 -20.97 -4.81 -13.81
CA SER A 264 -20.96 -4.27 -15.16
C SER A 264 -21.17 -2.76 -15.07
N ILE A 265 -20.09 -1.99 -14.98
CA ILE A 265 -20.15 -0.52 -14.87
C ILE A 265 -20.36 0.06 -16.28
N PRO A 266 -21.50 0.75 -16.55
CA PRO A 266 -21.71 1.39 -17.83
C PRO A 266 -20.66 2.47 -18.11
N GLN A 267 -20.28 2.61 -19.37
CA GLN A 267 -19.35 3.68 -19.79
C GLN A 267 -19.87 5.06 -19.37
N GLY A 268 -18.98 5.86 -18.79
CA GLY A 268 -19.30 7.20 -18.27
C GLY A 268 -19.80 7.23 -16.83
N GLN A 269 -20.02 6.08 -16.18
CA GLN A 269 -20.40 6.01 -14.77
C GLN A 269 -19.22 5.70 -13.84
N GLU A 270 -18.04 5.40 -14.37
CA GLU A 270 -16.87 5.00 -13.58
C GLU A 270 -16.51 6.05 -12.52
N ALA A 271 -16.57 7.34 -12.87
CA ALA A 271 -16.30 8.42 -11.92
C ALA A 271 -17.29 8.46 -10.75
N ALA A 272 -18.56 8.10 -10.98
CA ALA A 272 -19.56 8.01 -9.91
C ALA A 272 -19.28 6.83 -8.98
N TRP A 273 -18.85 5.69 -9.51
CA TRP A 273 -18.47 4.52 -8.72
C TRP A 273 -17.20 4.75 -7.90
N ILE A 274 -16.21 5.48 -8.46
CA ILE A 274 -15.03 5.92 -7.72
C ILE A 274 -15.46 6.81 -6.54
N ALA A 275 -16.30 7.83 -6.80
CA ALA A 275 -16.80 8.69 -5.72
C ALA A 275 -17.59 7.91 -4.67
N ALA A 276 -18.44 6.95 -5.07
CA ALA A 276 -19.18 6.10 -4.16
C ALA A 276 -18.27 5.25 -3.27
N SER A 277 -17.18 4.69 -3.82
CA SER A 277 -16.20 3.93 -3.02
C SER A 277 -15.51 4.82 -1.97
N VAL A 278 -15.19 6.08 -2.31
CA VAL A 278 -14.62 7.05 -1.37
C VAL A 278 -15.64 7.45 -0.30
N VAL A 279 -16.92 7.62 -0.66
CA VAL A 279 -18.00 7.88 0.31
C VAL A 279 -18.14 6.71 1.29
N MET A 280 -18.17 5.47 0.81
CA MET A 280 -18.23 4.29 1.69
C MET A 280 -17.05 4.24 2.67
N THR A 281 -15.85 4.49 2.15
CA THR A 281 -14.62 4.55 2.94
C THR A 281 -14.71 5.65 4.01
N GLY A 282 -15.17 6.84 3.63
CA GLY A 282 -15.33 7.99 4.54
C GLY A 282 -16.42 7.76 5.59
N VAL A 283 -17.59 7.22 5.20
CA VAL A 283 -18.67 6.86 6.14
C VAL A 283 -18.16 5.84 7.16
N GLY A 284 -17.40 4.83 6.71
CA GLY A 284 -16.79 3.85 7.61
C GLY A 284 -15.88 4.52 8.65
N LEU A 285 -14.99 5.44 8.24
CA LEU A 285 -14.10 6.16 9.18
C LEU A 285 -14.88 7.08 10.13
N VAL A 286 -15.83 7.86 9.63
CA VAL A 286 -16.67 8.73 10.49
C VAL A 286 -17.41 7.89 11.51
N SER A 287 -18.05 6.80 11.08
CA SER A 287 -18.79 5.91 11.98
C SER A 287 -17.88 5.25 13.01
N ALA A 288 -16.69 4.79 12.63
CA ALA A 288 -15.70 4.24 13.57
C ALA A 288 -15.23 5.30 14.57
N GLY A 289 -14.95 6.52 14.10
CA GLY A 289 -14.50 7.62 14.95
C GLY A 289 -15.53 8.12 15.95
N MET A 290 -16.82 7.99 15.63
CA MET A 290 -17.95 8.38 16.51
C MET A 290 -18.41 7.24 17.43
N SER A 291 -17.91 6.03 17.22
CA SER A 291 -18.32 4.84 17.95
C SER A 291 -17.38 4.53 19.11
N SER A 292 -17.82 3.69 20.03
CA SER A 292 -17.02 3.15 21.13
C SER A 292 -17.24 1.64 21.27
N GLY A 293 -16.36 1.00 22.02
CA GLY A 293 -16.38 -0.46 22.21
C GLY A 293 -15.83 -1.22 20.99
N LEU A 294 -16.24 -2.47 20.81
CA LEU A 294 -15.67 -3.35 19.79
C LEU A 294 -16.54 -3.44 18.53
N MET A 295 -17.82 -3.76 18.68
CA MET A 295 -18.65 -4.22 17.54
C MET A 295 -18.97 -3.12 16.54
N LEU A 296 -19.33 -1.91 17.01
CA LEU A 296 -19.65 -0.80 16.12
C LEU A 296 -18.43 -0.29 15.35
N PRO A 297 -17.28 0.01 16.00
CA PRO A 297 -16.08 0.39 15.28
C PRO A 297 -15.61 -0.70 14.30
N LEU A 298 -15.66 -1.98 14.68
CA LEU A 298 -15.26 -3.08 13.81
C LEU A 298 -16.12 -3.17 12.56
N SER A 299 -17.45 -3.09 12.71
CA SER A 299 -18.38 -3.08 11.57
C SER A 299 -18.15 -1.87 10.66
N ALA A 300 -17.92 -0.70 11.22
CA ALA A 300 -17.60 0.53 10.49
C ALA A 300 -16.27 0.42 9.73
N VAL A 301 -15.26 -0.20 10.32
CA VAL A 301 -13.97 -0.47 9.71
C VAL A 301 -14.08 -1.48 8.57
N ILE A 302 -14.91 -2.50 8.70
CA ILE A 302 -15.18 -3.45 7.60
C ILE A 302 -15.81 -2.71 6.41
N LEU A 303 -16.75 -1.77 6.66
CA LEU A 303 -17.33 -0.93 5.62
C LEU A 303 -16.27 -0.02 4.97
N HIS A 304 -15.38 0.57 5.78
CA HIS A 304 -14.23 1.35 5.31
C HIS A 304 -13.35 0.54 4.35
N GLU A 305 -12.95 -0.66 4.75
CA GLU A 305 -12.09 -1.53 3.94
C GLU A 305 -12.80 -2.05 2.70
N PHE A 306 -14.10 -2.28 2.77
CA PHE A 306 -14.89 -2.64 1.61
C PHE A 306 -14.89 -1.52 0.56
N GLY A 307 -15.13 -0.26 0.96
CA GLY A 307 -15.03 0.90 0.07
C GLY A 307 -13.61 1.07 -0.50
N ARG A 308 -12.59 0.93 0.35
CA ARG A 308 -11.18 1.04 -0.02
C ARG A 308 -10.76 -0.01 -1.05
N GLY A 309 -11.20 -1.25 -0.90
CA GLY A 309 -10.86 -2.32 -1.84
C GLY A 309 -11.49 -2.16 -3.22
N MET A 310 -12.58 -1.37 -3.35
CA MET A 310 -13.17 -1.02 -4.64
C MET A 310 -12.38 0.07 -5.37
N PHE A 311 -11.73 0.99 -4.65
CA PHE A 311 -11.20 2.24 -5.18
C PHE A 311 -10.17 2.02 -6.31
N TYR A 312 -9.07 1.31 -6.04
CA TYR A 312 -7.99 1.15 -7.02
C TYR A 312 -8.42 0.41 -8.29
N PRO A 313 -9.15 -0.71 -8.26
CA PRO A 313 -9.65 -1.34 -9.48
C PRO A 313 -10.55 -0.43 -10.34
N LEU A 314 -11.35 0.42 -9.69
CA LEU A 314 -12.18 1.40 -10.39
C LEU A 314 -11.35 2.51 -11.04
N VAL A 315 -10.35 3.02 -10.32
CA VAL A 315 -9.40 4.02 -10.84
C VAL A 315 -8.62 3.46 -12.02
N ASP A 316 -8.10 2.25 -11.91
CA ASP A 316 -7.35 1.59 -12.99
C ASP A 316 -8.22 1.41 -14.24
N SER A 317 -9.47 0.96 -14.07
CA SER A 317 -10.43 0.85 -15.17
C SER A 317 -10.71 2.21 -15.82
N PHE A 318 -10.93 3.26 -15.01
CA PHE A 318 -11.18 4.62 -15.47
C PHE A 318 -10.03 5.16 -16.34
N VAL A 319 -8.78 4.93 -15.90
CA VAL A 319 -7.58 5.39 -16.59
C VAL A 319 -7.33 4.59 -17.87
N GLN A 320 -7.50 3.26 -17.82
CA GLN A 320 -7.29 2.39 -18.98
C GLN A 320 -8.20 2.73 -20.16
N HIS A 321 -9.41 3.22 -19.91
CA HIS A 321 -10.33 3.64 -20.96
C HIS A 321 -9.98 5.01 -21.57
N ARG A 322 -9.14 5.82 -20.92
CA ARG A 322 -8.83 7.21 -21.33
C ARG A 322 -7.40 7.43 -21.77
N VAL A 323 -6.51 6.47 -21.51
CA VAL A 323 -5.11 6.54 -21.91
C VAL A 323 -4.84 5.52 -23.02
N GLU A 324 -4.24 5.98 -24.11
CA GLU A 324 -3.82 5.10 -25.21
C GLU A 324 -2.84 4.02 -24.74
N SER A 325 -2.91 2.85 -25.35
CA SER A 325 -2.16 1.67 -24.92
C SER A 325 -0.64 1.91 -24.81
N GLY A 326 -0.07 2.73 -25.71
CA GLY A 326 1.35 3.07 -25.72
C GLY A 326 1.83 3.89 -24.51
N TYR A 327 0.92 4.64 -23.87
CA TYR A 327 1.25 5.53 -22.74
C TYR A 327 0.76 5.02 -21.38
N ARG A 328 0.00 3.91 -21.34
CA ARG A 328 -0.62 3.40 -20.10
C ARG A 328 0.38 3.08 -18.99
N ALA A 329 1.50 2.46 -19.32
CA ALA A 329 2.52 2.11 -18.33
C ALA A 329 3.13 3.36 -17.70
N THR A 330 3.50 4.34 -18.53
CA THR A 330 4.13 5.59 -18.07
C THR A 330 3.16 6.46 -17.29
N PHE A 331 1.91 6.57 -17.78
CA PHE A 331 0.87 7.31 -17.06
C PHE A 331 0.55 6.62 -15.72
N GLY A 332 0.52 5.30 -15.66
CA GLY A 332 0.34 4.52 -14.42
C GLY A 332 1.42 4.82 -13.38
N SER A 333 2.68 4.94 -13.81
CA SER A 333 3.78 5.34 -12.92
C SER A 333 3.60 6.77 -12.39
N LEU A 334 3.26 7.73 -13.25
CA LEU A 334 2.96 9.11 -12.83
C LEU A 334 1.74 9.17 -11.89
N GLN A 335 0.69 8.43 -12.20
CA GLN A 335 -0.50 8.29 -11.37
C GLN A 335 -0.17 7.75 -9.98
N SER A 336 0.63 6.69 -9.89
CA SER A 336 1.10 6.12 -8.63
C SER A 336 1.89 7.14 -7.81
N LEU A 337 2.85 7.82 -8.44
CA LEU A 337 3.69 8.84 -7.79
C LEU A 337 2.84 9.99 -7.23
N LEU A 338 1.96 10.56 -8.04
CA LEU A 338 1.11 11.69 -7.63
C LEU A 338 0.08 11.27 -6.59
N GLY A 339 -0.50 10.08 -6.70
CA GLY A 339 -1.43 9.55 -5.72
C GLY A 339 -0.81 9.40 -4.32
N ARG A 340 0.47 9.06 -4.23
CA ARG A 340 1.19 8.96 -2.96
C ARG A 340 1.42 10.29 -2.25
N ILE A 341 1.26 11.43 -2.92
CA ILE A 341 1.31 12.76 -2.27
C ILE A 341 0.32 12.84 -1.10
N GLY A 342 -0.88 12.29 -1.27
CA GLY A 342 -1.87 12.20 -0.19
C GLY A 342 -1.40 11.37 1.00
N LEU A 343 -0.62 10.31 0.74
CA LEU A 343 -0.03 9.45 1.79
C LEU A 343 1.13 10.14 2.53
N VAL A 344 1.75 11.17 1.96
CA VAL A 344 2.75 12.02 2.63
C VAL A 344 2.07 13.14 3.43
N ILE A 345 1.14 13.86 2.79
CA ILE A 345 0.52 15.05 3.39
C ILE A 345 -0.36 14.67 4.58
N THR A 346 -1.19 13.63 4.45
CA THR A 346 -2.13 13.26 5.52
C THR A 346 -1.45 12.94 6.84
N PRO A 347 -0.39 12.09 6.92
CA PRO A 347 0.28 11.83 8.19
C PRO A 347 0.94 13.08 8.81
N VAL A 348 1.45 14.01 7.98
CA VAL A 348 1.97 15.29 8.50
C VAL A 348 0.85 16.11 9.13
N LEU A 349 -0.32 16.21 8.49
CA LEU A 349 -1.48 16.93 9.04
C LEU A 349 -1.99 16.25 10.32
N ILE A 350 -1.99 14.92 10.38
CA ILE A 350 -2.34 14.18 11.58
C ILE A 350 -1.35 14.53 12.70
N TRP A 351 -0.05 14.46 12.45
CA TRP A 351 0.97 14.84 13.43
C TRP A 351 0.74 16.25 13.96
N LEU A 352 0.57 17.25 13.10
CA LEU A 352 0.29 18.64 13.48
C LEU A 352 -0.94 18.78 14.37
N THR A 353 -1.91 17.86 14.22
CA THR A 353 -3.20 17.92 14.92
C THR A 353 -3.18 17.24 16.28
N ILE A 354 -2.35 16.17 16.44
CA ILE A 354 -2.41 15.31 17.62
C ILE A 354 -1.07 15.14 18.36
N HIS A 355 0.02 15.79 17.96
CA HIS A 355 1.36 15.57 18.57
C HIS A 355 1.40 15.85 20.08
N GLU A 356 0.54 16.74 20.58
CA GLU A 356 0.40 17.04 22.02
C GLU A 356 -0.76 16.28 22.71
N LYS A 357 -1.51 15.46 21.95
CA LYS A 357 -2.65 14.73 22.51
C LYS A 357 -2.21 13.39 23.11
N PRO A 358 -2.95 12.91 24.15
CA PRO A 358 -2.63 11.63 24.75
C PRO A 358 -2.85 10.45 23.78
N ASN A 359 -2.10 9.37 23.97
CA ASN A 359 -2.21 8.12 23.21
C ASN A 359 -3.46 7.33 23.65
N THR A 360 -4.63 7.75 23.24
CA THR A 360 -5.92 7.16 23.66
C THR A 360 -6.78 6.76 22.46
N PRO A 361 -7.70 5.79 22.64
CA PRO A 361 -8.68 5.46 21.60
C PRO A 361 -9.54 6.67 21.17
N SER A 362 -9.81 7.63 22.07
CA SER A 362 -10.55 8.85 21.71
C SER A 362 -9.76 9.75 20.76
N THR A 363 -8.44 9.87 20.93
CA THR A 363 -7.58 10.59 19.99
C THR A 363 -7.59 9.92 18.62
N ILE A 364 -7.53 8.59 18.58
CA ILE A 364 -7.64 7.82 17.33
C ILE A 364 -9.00 8.03 16.67
N GLY A 365 -10.09 7.95 17.47
CA GLY A 365 -11.45 8.19 16.98
C GLY A 365 -11.61 9.60 16.38
N PHE A 366 -11.04 10.61 17.02
CA PHE A 366 -11.01 11.98 16.50
C PHE A 366 -10.28 12.06 15.13
N VAL A 367 -9.12 11.41 14.98
CA VAL A 367 -8.39 11.37 13.71
C VAL A 367 -9.21 10.69 12.62
N TRP A 368 -9.81 9.55 12.90
CA TRP A 368 -10.67 8.83 11.96
C TRP A 368 -11.88 9.67 11.55
N PHE A 369 -12.52 10.33 12.50
CA PHE A 369 -13.64 11.25 12.22
C PHE A 369 -13.21 12.36 11.25
N VAL A 370 -12.12 13.08 11.55
CA VAL A 370 -11.64 14.18 10.70
C VAL A 370 -11.23 13.67 9.30
N CYS A 371 -10.46 12.58 9.21
CA CYS A 371 -10.07 12.00 7.94
C CYS A 371 -11.28 11.49 7.14
N GLY A 372 -12.26 10.90 7.81
CA GLY A 372 -13.52 10.51 7.20
C GLY A 372 -14.30 11.69 6.61
N ILE A 373 -14.39 12.81 7.34
CA ILE A 373 -14.99 14.04 6.82
C ILE A 373 -14.24 14.59 5.62
N VAL A 374 -12.91 14.57 5.63
CA VAL A 374 -12.09 14.96 4.46
C VAL A 374 -12.42 14.10 3.23
N LEU A 375 -12.54 12.78 3.40
CA LEU A 375 -12.96 11.87 2.33
C LEU A 375 -14.37 12.20 1.81
N LEU A 376 -15.33 12.45 2.69
CA LEU A 376 -16.72 12.75 2.31
C LEU A 376 -16.83 14.08 1.58
N ILE A 377 -16.20 15.15 2.09
CA ILE A 377 -16.18 16.46 1.44
C ILE A 377 -15.46 16.36 0.09
N GLY A 378 -14.29 15.69 0.05
CA GLY A 378 -13.54 15.50 -1.18
C GLY A 378 -14.32 14.69 -2.22
N ALA A 379 -14.98 13.60 -1.80
CA ALA A 379 -15.83 12.83 -2.70
C ALA A 379 -17.01 13.65 -3.25
N LEU A 380 -17.68 14.42 -2.39
CA LEU A 380 -18.81 15.26 -2.81
C LEU A 380 -18.38 16.34 -3.79
N THR A 381 -17.36 17.12 -3.46
CA THR A 381 -16.86 18.21 -4.32
C THR A 381 -16.36 17.68 -5.67
N LEU A 382 -15.59 16.60 -5.65
CA LEU A 382 -15.10 15.99 -6.88
C LEU A 382 -16.22 15.30 -7.68
N PHE A 383 -17.26 14.77 -7.02
CA PHE A 383 -18.43 14.23 -7.70
C PHE A 383 -19.20 15.33 -8.48
N LEU A 384 -19.31 16.54 -7.93
CA LEU A 384 -19.99 17.65 -8.59
C LEU A 384 -19.27 18.11 -9.87
N VAL A 385 -17.93 18.05 -9.88
CA VAL A 385 -17.08 18.42 -11.03
C VAL A 385 -16.60 17.23 -11.86
N ARG A 386 -17.20 16.04 -11.66
CA ARG A 386 -16.76 14.83 -12.34
C ARG A 386 -16.87 14.92 -13.85
N PRO A 387 -15.97 14.28 -14.59
CA PRO A 387 -16.07 14.18 -16.04
C PRO A 387 -17.30 13.34 -16.40
N ARG A 388 -18.13 13.87 -17.31
CA ARG A 388 -19.36 13.22 -17.77
C ARG A 388 -19.17 12.39 -19.05
N LYS A 389 -18.00 12.53 -19.71
CA LYS A 389 -17.60 11.75 -20.90
C LYS A 389 -16.09 11.51 -20.88
#